data_de569367c6347f3a53fac9123e44cef0
#
_entry.id   de569367c6347f3a53fac9123e44cef0
#
_cell.length_a   1.000
_cell.length_b   1.000
_cell.length_c   1.000
_cell.angle_alpha   90.00
_cell.angle_beta   90.00
_cell.angle_gamma   90.00
#
_symmetry.space_group_name_H-M   'P 1'
#
loop_
_entity.id
_entity.type
_entity.pdbx_description
1 polymer ?
#
loop_
_entity_poly.entity_id
_entity_poly.type
_entity_poly.pdbx_seq_one_letter_code
_entity_poly.pdbx_strand_id
1 'polypeptide(L)'
;AWRYEPRTFVLAEDDAGNCTEAFSPDFYLPDLDLYIELTTLKQRLVTKKNRKVRQLRQRYPGINIMILYRRDWENLAVKYDLNRAA
;
A
#
# COMPACT_ATOMS: atom_id res chain seq x y z
N ALA A 1 -5.93 -5.50 15.18
CA ALA A 1 -6.78 -5.68 14.01
C ALA A 1 -6.18 -5.04 12.78
N TRP A 2 -6.39 -5.68 11.62
CA TRP A 2 -5.92 -5.18 10.33
C TRP A 2 -6.85 -5.70 9.24
N ARG A 3 -6.84 -5.01 8.08
CA ARG A 3 -7.73 -5.34 6.97
C ARG A 3 -6.93 -5.64 5.71
N TYR A 4 -7.36 -6.65 4.98
CA TYR A 4 -6.77 -7.07 3.71
C TYR A 4 -7.48 -6.38 2.56
N GLU A 5 -6.70 -5.80 1.62
CA GLU A 5 -7.22 -5.05 0.46
C GLU A 5 -8.34 -4.07 0.82
N PRO A 6 -8.09 -3.13 1.75
CA PRO A 6 -9.15 -2.35 2.37
C PRO A 6 -9.76 -1.28 1.47
N ARG A 7 -9.02 -0.76 0.49
CA ARG A 7 -9.47 0.37 -0.32
C ARG A 7 -8.67 0.47 -1.61
N THR A 8 -9.35 0.89 -2.69
CA THR A 8 -8.72 1.23 -3.95
C THR A 8 -8.67 2.75 -4.09
N PHE A 9 -7.50 3.29 -4.35
CA PHE A 9 -7.28 4.71 -4.57
C PHE A 9 -7.13 5.01 -6.05
N VAL A 10 -7.87 6.00 -6.55
CA VAL A 10 -7.72 6.47 -7.92
C VAL A 10 -6.48 7.37 -8.00
N LEU A 11 -5.55 7.03 -8.90
CA LEU A 11 -4.32 7.80 -9.10
C LEU A 11 -4.40 8.75 -10.28
N ALA A 12 -5.18 8.39 -11.30
CA ALA A 12 -5.35 9.22 -12.49
C ALA A 12 -6.69 8.96 -13.15
N GLU A 13 -7.22 9.97 -13.81
CA GLU A 13 -8.48 9.93 -14.52
C GLU A 13 -8.31 10.58 -15.89
N ASP A 14 -9.13 10.17 -16.89
CA ASP A 14 -9.16 10.83 -18.19
C ASP A 14 -10.10 12.04 -18.16
N ASP A 15 -10.23 12.72 -19.31
CA ASP A 15 -11.07 13.91 -19.42
C ASP A 15 -12.55 13.64 -19.20
N ALA A 16 -12.98 12.39 -19.39
CA ALA A 16 -14.35 11.96 -19.15
C ALA A 16 -14.61 11.51 -17.70
N GLY A 17 -13.58 11.56 -16.84
CA GLY A 17 -13.70 11.15 -15.45
C GLY A 17 -13.52 9.66 -15.21
N ASN A 18 -13.11 8.90 -16.24
CA ASN A 18 -12.85 7.46 -16.09
C ASN A 18 -11.49 7.22 -15.41
N CYS A 19 -11.46 6.28 -14.47
CA CYS A 19 -10.22 5.90 -13.81
C CYS A 19 -9.27 5.23 -14.81
N THR A 20 -8.09 5.82 -14.99
CA THR A 20 -7.05 5.29 -15.88
C THR A 20 -5.91 4.62 -15.12
N GLU A 21 -5.75 4.95 -13.84
CA GLU A 21 -4.75 4.33 -13.00
C GLU A 21 -5.25 4.29 -11.55
N ALA A 22 -5.06 3.16 -10.89
CA ALA A 22 -5.50 2.97 -9.51
C ALA A 22 -4.48 2.14 -8.72
N PHE A 23 -4.58 2.21 -7.40
CA PHE A 23 -3.70 1.48 -6.50
C PHE A 23 -4.50 0.98 -5.29
N SER A 24 -4.32 -0.30 -4.97
CA SER A 24 -4.93 -0.92 -3.79
C SER A 24 -3.82 -1.47 -2.89
N PRO A 25 -3.55 -0.83 -1.75
CA PRO A 25 -2.60 -1.38 -0.77
C PRO A 25 -3.06 -2.75 -0.28
N ASP A 26 -2.11 -3.60 0.11
CA ASP A 26 -2.43 -4.95 0.55
C ASP A 26 -3.14 -4.98 1.90
N PHE A 27 -2.74 -4.11 2.84
CA PHE A 27 -3.25 -4.12 4.21
C PHE A 27 -3.49 -2.71 4.74
N TYR A 28 -4.37 -2.62 5.71
CA TYR A 28 -4.60 -1.42 6.50
C TYR A 28 -4.59 -1.77 7.98
N LEU A 29 -3.82 -1.01 8.77
CA LEU A 29 -3.77 -1.11 10.21
C LEU A 29 -4.55 0.06 10.83
N PRO A 30 -5.81 -0.16 11.25
CA PRO A 30 -6.64 0.94 11.78
C PRO A 30 -6.04 1.64 12.99
N ASP A 31 -5.38 0.90 13.87
CA ASP A 31 -4.80 1.45 15.10
C ASP A 31 -3.70 2.47 14.81
N LEU A 32 -3.04 2.36 13.67
CA LEU A 32 -1.95 3.25 13.25
C LEU A 32 -2.36 4.18 12.11
N ASP A 33 -3.57 4.01 11.58
CA ASP A 33 -4.01 4.68 10.36
C ASP A 33 -2.95 4.53 9.26
N LEU A 34 -2.51 3.31 9.03
CA LEU A 34 -1.37 3.00 8.16
C LEU A 34 -1.75 1.95 7.13
N TYR A 35 -1.52 2.30 5.86
CA TYR A 35 -1.61 1.35 4.74
C TYR A 35 -0.26 0.70 4.49
N ILE A 36 -0.26 -0.57 4.16
CA ILE A 36 0.95 -1.34 3.89
C ILE A 36 0.83 -2.03 2.54
N GLU A 37 1.84 -1.84 1.71
CA GLU A 37 2.00 -2.55 0.46
C GLU A 37 3.22 -3.45 0.56
N LEU A 38 3.01 -4.76 0.36
CA LEU A 38 4.08 -5.74 0.40
C LEU A 38 4.69 -5.91 -0.98
N THR A 39 6.00 -6.15 -1.02
CA THR A 39 6.67 -6.48 -2.27
C THR A 39 7.70 -7.57 -2.07
N THR A 40 7.62 -8.59 -2.92
CA THR A 40 8.61 -9.65 -3.04
C THR A 40 9.07 -9.75 -4.49
N LEU A 41 8.74 -8.76 -5.30
CA LEU A 41 8.83 -8.78 -6.74
C LEU A 41 10.22 -8.37 -7.25
N LYS A 42 10.46 -8.63 -8.53
CA LYS A 42 11.68 -8.20 -9.21
C LYS A 42 11.81 -6.67 -9.18
N GLN A 43 13.06 -6.18 -9.27
CA GLN A 43 13.38 -4.76 -9.14
C GLN A 43 12.51 -3.83 -10.02
N ARG A 44 12.26 -4.20 -11.28
CA ARG A 44 11.43 -3.39 -12.17
C ARG A 44 10.01 -3.18 -11.65
N LEU A 45 9.45 -4.22 -10.99
CA LEU A 45 8.09 -4.15 -10.43
C LEU A 45 8.08 -3.36 -9.12
N VAL A 46 9.16 -3.42 -8.36
CA VAL A 46 9.35 -2.59 -7.17
C VAL A 46 9.39 -1.11 -7.57
N THR A 47 10.11 -0.77 -8.64
CA THR A 47 10.18 0.59 -9.15
C THR A 47 8.79 1.10 -9.55
N LYS A 48 7.99 0.26 -10.21
CA LYS A 48 6.63 0.60 -10.60
C LYS A 48 5.73 0.86 -9.37
N LYS A 49 5.84 0.02 -8.34
CA LYS A 49 5.10 0.21 -7.08
C LYS A 49 5.52 1.50 -6.38
N ASN A 50 6.82 1.79 -6.32
CA ASN A 50 7.33 3.02 -5.73
C ASN A 50 6.78 4.27 -6.43
N ARG A 51 6.68 4.22 -7.77
CA ARG A 51 6.10 5.31 -8.55
C ARG A 51 4.63 5.52 -8.19
N LYS A 52 3.86 4.43 -8.10
CA LYS A 52 2.44 4.50 -7.74
C LYS A 52 2.23 5.05 -6.33
N VAL A 53 3.06 4.65 -5.38
CA VAL A 53 2.99 5.17 -4.00
C VAL A 53 3.31 6.67 -3.99
N ARG A 54 4.28 7.11 -4.78
CA ARG A 54 4.58 8.54 -4.91
C ARG A 54 3.39 9.32 -5.45
N GLN A 55 2.75 8.82 -6.51
CA GLN A 55 1.53 9.41 -7.06
C GLN A 55 0.41 9.46 -6.03
N LEU A 56 0.26 8.38 -5.27
CA LEU A 56 -0.73 8.31 -4.20
C LEU A 56 -0.52 9.40 -3.15
N ARG A 57 0.73 9.59 -2.70
CA ARG A 57 1.06 10.62 -1.73
C ARG A 57 0.83 12.04 -2.24
N GLN A 58 1.02 12.25 -3.54
CA GLN A 58 0.75 13.54 -4.18
C GLN A 58 -0.75 13.83 -4.24
N ARG A 59 -1.55 12.83 -4.57
CA ARG A 59 -3.01 12.99 -4.71
C ARG A 59 -3.73 13.00 -3.35
N TYR A 60 -3.20 12.26 -2.39
CA TYR A 60 -3.76 12.13 -1.03
C TYR A 60 -2.69 12.49 0.00
N PRO A 61 -2.39 13.79 0.20
CA PRO A 61 -1.23 14.22 1.00
C PRO A 61 -1.24 13.75 2.46
N GLY A 62 -2.42 13.45 3.01
CA GLY A 62 -2.53 12.99 4.39
C GLY A 62 -2.41 11.48 4.58
N ILE A 63 -2.20 10.72 3.49
CA ILE A 63 -2.18 9.27 3.61
C ILE A 63 -0.89 8.77 4.25
N ASN A 64 -1.04 7.81 5.17
CA ASN A 64 0.08 7.08 5.75
C ASN A 64 0.20 5.73 5.03
N ILE A 65 1.25 5.56 4.27
CA ILE A 65 1.50 4.33 3.53
C ILE A 65 2.99 4.03 3.50
N MET A 66 3.33 2.75 3.62
CA MET A 66 4.71 2.28 3.48
C MET A 66 4.77 1.05 2.61
N ILE A 67 5.89 0.89 1.89
CA ILE A 67 6.21 -0.32 1.14
C ILE A 67 7.14 -1.15 2.00
N LEU A 68 6.78 -2.40 2.23
CA LEU A 68 7.62 -3.34 2.96
C LEU A 68 8.09 -4.44 2.03
N TYR A 69 9.37 -4.76 2.13
CA TYR A 69 9.93 -5.94 1.49
C TYR A 69 9.66 -7.15 2.39
N ARG A 70 9.75 -8.35 1.83
CA ARG A 70 9.46 -9.58 2.58
C ARG A 70 10.16 -9.62 3.95
N ARG A 71 11.43 -9.24 3.99
CA ARG A 71 12.21 -9.21 5.22
C ARG A 71 11.61 -8.25 6.25
N ASP A 72 11.22 -7.06 5.79
CA ASP A 72 10.64 -6.04 6.66
C ASP A 72 9.26 -6.47 7.17
N TRP A 73 8.49 -7.16 6.32
CA TRP A 73 7.20 -7.69 6.71
C TRP A 73 7.34 -8.71 7.84
N GLU A 74 8.30 -9.63 7.74
CA GLU A 74 8.54 -10.63 8.78
C GLU A 74 8.87 -9.96 10.12
N ASN A 75 9.71 -8.92 10.11
CA ASN A 75 10.04 -8.17 11.30
C ASN A 75 8.82 -7.42 11.87
N LEU A 76 8.03 -6.82 11.00
CA LEU A 76 6.81 -6.12 11.40
C LEU A 76 5.78 -7.09 11.99
N ALA A 77 5.62 -8.26 11.39
CA ALA A 77 4.69 -9.27 11.85
C ALA A 77 5.02 -9.73 13.27
N VAL A 78 6.31 -9.90 13.57
CA VAL A 78 6.77 -10.26 14.92
C VAL A 78 6.49 -9.12 15.89
N LYS A 79 6.85 -7.88 15.51
CA LYS A 79 6.71 -6.70 16.38
C LYS A 79 5.25 -6.41 16.73
N TYR A 80 4.34 -6.53 15.75
CA TYR A 80 2.94 -6.19 15.94
C TYR A 80 2.02 -7.41 16.02
N ASP A 81 2.61 -8.62 16.08
CA ASP A 81 1.86 -9.86 16.23
C ASP A 81 0.87 -10.12 15.08
N LEU A 82 1.21 -9.68 13.88
CA LEU A 82 0.30 -9.74 12.73
C LEU A 82 0.02 -11.17 12.26
N ASN A 83 0.97 -12.10 12.47
CA ASN A 83 0.80 -13.48 12.09
C ASN A 83 -0.36 -14.16 12.83
N ARG A 84 -0.64 -13.72 14.04
CA ARG A 84 -1.78 -14.23 14.82
C ARG A 84 -3.10 -13.71 14.30
N ALA A 85 -3.10 -12.55 13.64
CA ALA A 85 -4.30 -11.94 13.08
C ALA A 85 -4.71 -12.59 11.74
N ALA A 86 -3.80 -13.31 11.11
CA ALA A 86 -4.04 -13.92 9.80
C ALA A 86 -4.94 -15.17 9.88
#